data_6270faa49e6cd5cc971c2b6abe961c8c
#
_entry.id   6270faa49e6cd5cc971c2b6abe961c8c
#
_cell.length_a   1.000
_cell.length_b   1.000
_cell.length_c   1.000
_cell.angle_alpha   90.00
_cell.angle_beta   90.00
_cell.angle_gamma   90.00
#
_symmetry.space_group_name_H-M   'P 1'
#
loop_
_entity.id
_entity.type
_entity.pdbx_description
1 polymer ?
#
loop_
_entity_poly.entity_id
_entity_poly.type
_entity_poly.pdbx_seq_one_letter_code
_entity_poly.pdbx_strand_id
1 'polypeptide(L)'
;MCIRDSFSWFQKRYVHQSQIAKNLSIKNDNIYLLDSSDYNIIPYFLIADVLISDLSSTIFEFLPLNRPIIQVECLKLRLRHRIFSKRFKKKLDLERMQELDFVYKVDYPSELHRSIAFATDHPEEMSDLRQVAHDYYLYKNDGKSSYRLVNEIEKKLS
;
A
#
# COMPACT_ATOMS: atom_id res chain seq x y z
N MET A 1 13.26 8.61 3.12
CA MET A 1 12.38 7.46 2.76
C MET A 1 12.06 6.67 4.01
N CYS A 2 10.79 6.36 4.26
CA CYS A 2 10.36 5.52 5.37
C CYS A 2 10.00 4.12 4.84
N ILE A 3 10.46 3.08 5.51
CA ILE A 3 10.21 1.69 5.12
C ILE A 3 9.45 1.00 6.24
N ARG A 4 8.30 0.38 5.90
CA ARG A 4 7.58 -0.54 6.76
C ARG A 4 7.60 -1.94 6.16
N ASP A 5 8.17 -2.90 6.87
CA ASP A 5 8.20 -4.30 6.46
C ASP A 5 7.37 -5.16 7.41
N SER A 6 6.06 -5.16 7.22
CA SER A 6 5.15 -5.94 8.07
C SER A 6 5.22 -7.46 7.83
N PHE A 7 5.68 -7.90 6.66
CA PHE A 7 5.78 -9.33 6.34
C PHE A 7 6.88 -10.04 7.12
N SER A 8 8.04 -9.43 7.27
CA SER A 8 9.15 -10.03 8.00
C SER A 8 8.91 -10.11 9.50
N TRP A 9 8.05 -9.24 10.04
CA TRP A 9 7.70 -9.25 11.47
C TRP A 9 6.90 -10.49 11.88
N PHE A 10 6.08 -11.02 10.99
CA PHE A 10 5.19 -12.15 11.28
C PHE A 10 5.69 -13.48 10.73
N GLN A 11 6.64 -13.49 9.81
CA GLN A 11 7.08 -14.71 9.15
C GLN A 11 8.61 -14.88 9.17
N LYS A 12 9.08 -15.83 9.98
CA LYS A 12 10.51 -16.18 10.12
C LYS A 12 11.26 -16.41 8.79
N ARG A 13 10.55 -16.79 7.72
CA ARG A 13 11.15 -17.01 6.38
C ARG A 13 11.65 -15.73 5.70
N TYR A 14 11.23 -14.55 6.15
CA TYR A 14 11.59 -13.25 5.57
C TYR A 14 12.64 -12.48 6.37
N VAL A 15 13.27 -13.12 7.37
CA VAL A 15 14.33 -12.52 8.20
C VAL A 15 15.46 -11.92 7.34
N HIS A 16 15.80 -12.59 6.23
CA HIS A 16 16.83 -12.07 5.32
C HIS A 16 16.45 -10.72 4.70
N GLN A 17 15.19 -10.52 4.32
CA GLN A 17 14.70 -9.24 3.76
C GLN A 17 14.72 -8.13 4.82
N SER A 18 14.30 -8.46 6.05
CA SER A 18 14.39 -7.54 7.18
C SER A 18 15.84 -7.11 7.45
N GLN A 19 16.79 -8.05 7.35
CA GLN A 19 18.21 -7.73 7.53
C GLN A 19 18.73 -6.81 6.42
N ILE A 20 18.27 -6.97 5.17
CA ILE A 20 18.61 -6.06 4.06
C ILE A 20 18.07 -4.65 4.35
N ALA A 21 16.79 -4.54 4.77
CA ALA A 21 16.18 -3.25 5.10
C ALA A 21 16.93 -2.54 6.26
N LYS A 22 17.30 -3.28 7.31
CA LYS A 22 18.11 -2.76 8.42
C LYS A 22 19.48 -2.27 7.97
N ASN A 23 20.17 -3.06 7.14
CA ASN A 23 21.48 -2.67 6.62
C ASN A 23 21.40 -1.42 5.72
N LEU A 24 20.31 -1.25 4.96
CA LEU A 24 20.09 -0.07 4.15
C LEU A 24 19.85 1.17 5.02
N SER A 25 19.04 1.06 6.08
CA SER A 25 18.77 2.18 6.98
C SER A 25 20.01 2.60 7.79
N ILE A 26 20.89 1.66 8.15
CA ILE A 26 22.15 1.99 8.85
C ILE A 26 23.15 2.70 7.93
N LYS A 27 23.15 2.36 6.64
CA LYS A 27 24.10 2.91 5.67
C LYS A 27 23.67 4.24 5.04
N ASN A 28 22.41 4.62 5.23
CA ASN A 28 21.84 5.80 4.56
C ASN A 28 20.96 6.58 5.54
N ASP A 29 21.37 7.76 5.92
CA ASP A 29 20.68 8.64 6.86
C ASP A 29 19.30 9.10 6.35
N ASN A 30 19.07 9.03 5.04
CA ASN A 30 17.78 9.37 4.42
C ASN A 30 16.80 8.20 4.36
N ILE A 31 17.13 7.04 4.94
CA ILE A 31 16.26 5.86 5.03
C ILE A 31 15.91 5.62 6.50
N TYR A 32 14.62 5.72 6.82
CA TYR A 32 14.08 5.40 8.12
C TYR A 32 13.33 4.06 8.05
N LEU A 33 13.73 3.08 8.85
CA LEU A 33 13.04 1.81 8.99
C LEU A 33 12.18 1.84 10.26
N LEU A 34 10.86 1.62 10.10
CA LEU A 34 9.95 1.52 11.22
C LEU A 34 10.26 0.31 12.09
N ASP A 35 10.24 0.49 13.40
CA ASP A 35 10.36 -0.61 14.34
C ASP A 35 9.12 -1.50 14.31
N SER A 36 9.28 -2.78 14.66
CA SER A 36 8.18 -3.74 14.73
C SER A 36 7.15 -3.44 15.82
N SER A 37 7.49 -2.63 16.80
CA SER A 37 6.59 -2.14 17.84
C SER A 37 5.73 -0.97 17.38
N ASP A 38 6.09 -0.30 16.29
CA ASP A 38 5.37 0.85 15.74
C ASP A 38 4.33 0.39 14.71
N TYR A 39 3.16 -0.01 15.22
CA TYR A 39 2.06 -0.52 14.37
C TYR A 39 1.30 0.58 13.64
N ASN A 40 1.35 1.83 14.14
CA ASN A 40 0.57 2.91 13.57
C ASN A 40 1.32 3.59 12.41
N ILE A 41 0.87 3.34 11.18
CA ILE A 41 1.45 3.94 9.97
C ILE A 41 0.91 5.36 9.67
N ILE A 42 -0.20 5.76 10.27
CA ILE A 42 -0.90 7.01 9.95
C ILE A 42 -0.01 8.26 10.11
N PRO A 43 0.79 8.41 11.19
CA PRO A 43 1.69 9.57 11.30
C PRO A 43 2.66 9.72 10.13
N TYR A 44 3.12 8.59 9.57
CA TYR A 44 4.04 8.57 8.43
C TYR A 44 3.33 8.91 7.12
N PHE A 45 2.07 8.57 6.98
CA PHE A 45 1.26 8.98 5.85
C PHE A 45 1.11 10.51 5.77
N LEU A 46 0.94 11.17 6.91
CA LEU A 46 0.75 12.62 6.94
C LEU A 46 1.95 13.41 6.40
N ILE A 47 3.16 12.85 6.52
CA ILE A 47 4.40 13.47 6.06
C ILE A 47 4.91 12.93 4.72
N ALA A 48 4.28 11.87 4.17
CA ALA A 48 4.72 11.25 2.93
C ALA A 48 4.14 11.99 1.71
N ASP A 49 4.95 12.39 0.75
CA ASP A 49 4.53 12.98 -0.52
C ASP A 49 4.05 11.92 -1.50
N VAL A 50 4.64 10.72 -1.45
CA VAL A 50 4.35 9.59 -2.33
C VAL A 50 4.31 8.29 -1.53
N LEU A 51 3.29 7.46 -1.74
CA LEU A 51 3.25 6.09 -1.24
C LEU A 51 3.80 5.12 -2.29
N ILE A 52 4.74 4.27 -1.89
CA ILE A 52 5.16 3.12 -2.69
C ILE A 52 4.72 1.86 -1.95
N SER A 53 3.87 1.07 -2.58
CA SER A 53 3.30 -0.13 -1.97
C SER A 53 3.21 -1.28 -2.98
N ASP A 54 3.19 -2.50 -2.48
CA ASP A 54 2.74 -3.66 -3.25
C ASP A 54 1.20 -3.73 -3.27
N LEU A 55 0.65 -4.89 -3.60
CA LEU A 55 -0.79 -5.18 -3.53
C LEU A 55 -1.27 -5.24 -2.08
N SER A 56 -1.47 -4.09 -1.45
CA SER A 56 -1.79 -3.94 -0.03
C SER A 56 -2.98 -3.01 0.20
N SER A 57 -3.74 -3.26 1.26
CA SER A 57 -4.80 -2.36 1.75
C SER A 57 -4.29 -0.96 2.12
N THR A 58 -3.00 -0.83 2.35
CA THR A 58 -2.31 0.43 2.63
C THR A 58 -2.58 1.50 1.56
N ILE A 59 -2.79 1.08 0.30
CA ILE A 59 -3.18 1.96 -0.82
C ILE A 59 -4.48 2.71 -0.50
N PHE A 60 -5.49 2.01 0.02
CA PHE A 60 -6.77 2.62 0.39
C PHE A 60 -6.69 3.47 1.66
N GLU A 61 -5.82 3.08 2.60
CA GLU A 61 -5.57 3.86 3.82
C GLU A 61 -4.88 5.20 3.52
N PHE A 62 -4.08 5.28 2.45
CA PHE A 62 -3.39 6.50 2.00
C PHE A 62 -4.26 7.38 1.10
N LEU A 63 -5.28 6.82 0.47
CA LEU A 63 -6.15 7.49 -0.51
C LEU A 63 -6.81 8.80 -0.01
N PRO A 64 -7.19 8.96 1.30
CA PRO A 64 -7.75 10.21 1.82
C PRO A 64 -6.85 11.43 1.68
N LEU A 65 -5.54 11.23 1.51
CA LEU A 65 -4.59 12.34 1.36
C LEU A 65 -4.51 12.89 -0.06
N ASN A 66 -5.15 12.22 -1.02
CA ASN A 66 -5.12 12.54 -2.44
C ASN A 66 -3.70 12.76 -3.02
N ARG A 67 -2.70 12.07 -2.45
CA ARG A 67 -1.30 12.11 -2.87
C ARG A 67 -0.96 10.93 -3.79
N PRO A 68 0.09 11.04 -4.62
CA PRO A 68 0.49 10.00 -5.55
C PRO A 68 0.77 8.65 -4.89
N ILE A 69 0.34 7.58 -5.57
CA ILE A 69 0.53 6.20 -5.13
C ILE A 69 1.20 5.43 -6.26
N ILE A 70 2.29 4.75 -5.94
CA ILE A 70 3.01 3.87 -6.86
C ILE A 70 2.80 2.43 -6.40
N GLN A 71 2.13 1.64 -7.22
CA GLN A 71 1.91 0.22 -6.99
C GLN A 71 3.00 -0.60 -7.68
N VAL A 72 3.74 -1.38 -6.89
CA VAL A 72 4.82 -2.23 -7.39
C VAL A 72 4.31 -3.65 -7.63
N GLU A 73 4.28 -4.07 -8.88
CA GLU A 73 3.81 -5.40 -9.31
C GLU A 73 4.96 -6.37 -9.61
N CYS A 74 6.16 -6.11 -9.13
CA CYS A 74 7.39 -6.88 -9.40
C CYS A 74 7.41 -8.28 -8.77
N LEU A 75 6.28 -8.99 -8.74
CA LEU A 75 6.14 -10.31 -8.15
C LEU A 75 6.81 -11.40 -9.00
N LYS A 76 7.98 -11.87 -8.58
CA LYS A 76 8.58 -13.09 -9.15
C LYS A 76 7.89 -14.33 -8.58
N LEU A 77 6.97 -14.90 -9.35
CA LEU A 77 6.34 -16.18 -8.99
C LEU A 77 7.40 -17.30 -8.95
N ARG A 78 7.41 -18.09 -7.86
CA ARG A 78 8.22 -19.31 -7.78
C ARG A 78 7.80 -20.29 -8.87
N LEU A 79 8.72 -21.12 -9.37
CA LEU A 79 8.48 -22.07 -10.47
C LEU A 79 7.18 -22.87 -10.31
N ARG A 80 6.89 -23.38 -9.11
CA ARG A 80 5.64 -24.11 -8.82
C ARG A 80 4.37 -23.24 -9.00
N HIS A 81 4.45 -21.94 -8.74
CA HIS A 81 3.33 -21.01 -8.89
C HIS A 81 3.15 -20.55 -10.34
N ARG A 82 4.22 -20.63 -11.16
CA ARG A 82 4.11 -20.40 -12.61
C ARG A 82 3.32 -21.52 -13.29
N ILE A 83 3.50 -22.78 -12.84
CA ILE A 83 2.80 -23.97 -13.39
C ILE A 83 1.30 -23.91 -13.02
N PHE A 84 0.95 -23.43 -11.82
CA PHE A 84 -0.43 -23.34 -11.32
C PHE A 84 -0.91 -21.87 -11.20
N SER A 85 -0.48 -21.01 -12.10
CA SER A 85 -0.68 -19.55 -12.04
C SER A 85 -2.15 -19.13 -11.88
N LYS A 86 -3.08 -19.76 -12.60
CA LYS A 86 -4.52 -19.47 -12.53
C LYS A 86 -5.10 -19.71 -11.13
N ARG A 87 -4.72 -20.81 -10.47
CA ARG A 87 -5.17 -21.17 -9.13
C ARG A 87 -4.59 -20.26 -8.03
N PHE A 88 -3.34 -19.81 -8.24
CA PHE A 88 -2.65 -18.90 -7.34
C PHE A 88 -3.21 -17.47 -7.45
N LYS A 89 -3.44 -16.99 -8.66
CA LYS A 89 -4.05 -15.66 -8.92
C LYS A 89 -5.45 -15.56 -8.29
N LYS A 90 -6.29 -16.59 -8.44
CA LYS A 90 -7.62 -16.64 -7.81
C LYS A 90 -7.60 -16.62 -6.28
N LYS A 91 -6.54 -17.16 -5.64
CA LYS A 91 -6.39 -17.13 -4.17
C LYS A 91 -5.96 -15.78 -3.61
N LEU A 92 -5.34 -14.92 -4.41
CA LEU A 92 -4.79 -13.63 -3.97
C LEU A 92 -5.75 -12.46 -4.18
N ASP A 93 -6.96 -12.72 -4.73
CA ASP A 93 -7.91 -11.65 -5.10
C ASP A 93 -7.25 -10.54 -5.95
N LEU A 94 -6.29 -10.95 -6.78
CA LEU A 94 -5.48 -10.03 -7.60
C LEU A 94 -6.32 -9.29 -8.62
N GLU A 95 -7.46 -9.87 -9.05
CA GLU A 95 -8.35 -9.24 -10.03
C GLU A 95 -8.84 -7.87 -9.52
N ARG A 96 -9.18 -7.79 -8.23
CA ARG A 96 -9.72 -6.58 -7.60
C ARG A 96 -8.67 -5.46 -7.48
N MET A 97 -7.39 -5.79 -7.37
CA MET A 97 -6.30 -4.83 -7.18
C MET A 97 -5.52 -4.55 -8.48
N GLN A 98 -5.68 -5.37 -9.52
CA GLN A 98 -5.07 -5.14 -10.82
C GLN A 98 -5.77 -4.04 -11.63
N GLU A 99 -7.00 -3.67 -11.26
CA GLU A 99 -7.82 -2.68 -11.97
C GLU A 99 -7.77 -1.27 -11.35
N LEU A 100 -6.83 -1.01 -10.42
CA LEU A 100 -6.68 0.34 -9.85
C LEU A 100 -6.17 1.29 -10.94
N ASP A 101 -6.99 2.25 -11.32
CA ASP A 101 -6.70 3.25 -12.37
C ASP A 101 -6.15 4.57 -11.81
N PHE A 102 -6.14 4.72 -10.49
CA PHE A 102 -5.69 5.89 -9.76
C PHE A 102 -4.27 5.78 -9.18
N VAL A 103 -3.52 4.75 -9.59
CA VAL A 103 -2.14 4.48 -9.14
C VAL A 103 -1.18 4.35 -10.33
N TYR A 104 0.08 4.74 -10.13
CA TYR A 104 1.14 4.43 -11.09
C TYR A 104 1.57 2.98 -10.90
N LYS A 105 1.54 2.18 -11.95
CA LYS A 105 1.96 0.76 -11.91
C LYS A 105 3.40 0.61 -12.36
N VAL A 106 4.17 -0.18 -11.61
CA VAL A 106 5.57 -0.48 -11.88
C VAL A 106 5.77 -1.99 -11.90
N ASP A 107 6.07 -2.53 -13.08
CA ASP A 107 6.30 -3.97 -13.30
C ASP A 107 7.75 -4.37 -13.08
N TYR A 108 8.69 -3.44 -13.29
CA TYR A 108 10.12 -3.69 -13.19
C TYR A 108 10.80 -2.72 -12.21
N PRO A 109 11.70 -3.19 -11.33
CA PRO A 109 12.41 -2.32 -10.39
C PRO A 109 13.17 -1.17 -11.06
N SER A 110 13.62 -1.33 -12.32
CA SER A 110 14.31 -0.29 -13.10
C SER A 110 13.43 0.92 -13.41
N GLU A 111 12.13 0.78 -13.40
CA GLU A 111 11.15 1.85 -13.69
C GLU A 111 10.83 2.70 -12.46
N LEU A 112 11.10 2.15 -11.25
CA LEU A 112 10.68 2.76 -10.00
C LEU A 112 11.23 4.17 -9.81
N HIS A 113 12.52 4.38 -10.11
CA HIS A 113 13.14 5.70 -9.96
C HIS A 113 12.45 6.77 -10.82
N ARG A 114 12.16 6.42 -12.09
CA ARG A 114 11.45 7.32 -13.00
C ARG A 114 10.03 7.61 -12.53
N SER A 115 9.34 6.59 -12.03
CA SER A 115 7.97 6.74 -11.52
C SER A 115 7.92 7.61 -10.26
N ILE A 116 8.89 7.48 -9.37
CA ILE A 116 9.01 8.36 -8.19
C ILE A 116 9.24 9.80 -8.62
N ALA A 117 10.21 10.06 -9.49
CA ALA A 117 10.50 11.40 -9.99
C ALA A 117 9.25 12.03 -10.62
N PHE A 118 8.59 11.30 -11.53
CA PHE A 118 7.36 11.80 -12.17
C PHE A 118 6.25 12.10 -11.16
N ALA A 119 5.97 11.18 -10.23
CA ALA A 119 4.92 11.36 -9.23
C ALA A 119 5.21 12.53 -8.26
N THR A 120 6.49 12.80 -7.99
CA THR A 120 6.91 13.93 -7.14
C THR A 120 6.79 15.27 -7.88
N ASP A 121 7.16 15.29 -9.17
CA ASP A 121 7.14 16.51 -10.00
C ASP A 121 5.71 16.86 -10.46
N HIS A 122 4.82 15.87 -10.54
CA HIS A 122 3.44 16.01 -11.02
C HIS A 122 2.42 15.41 -10.03
N PRO A 123 2.32 15.92 -8.78
CA PRO A 123 1.47 15.33 -7.74
C PRO A 123 -0.03 15.40 -8.09
N GLU A 124 -0.43 16.35 -8.92
CA GLU A 124 -1.83 16.54 -9.36
C GLU A 124 -2.26 15.57 -10.47
N GLU A 125 -1.33 14.92 -11.12
CA GLU A 125 -1.65 13.87 -12.08
C GLU A 125 -2.49 12.78 -11.40
N MET A 126 -3.56 12.32 -12.00
CA MET A 126 -4.52 11.37 -11.43
C MET A 126 -5.24 11.83 -10.13
N SER A 127 -5.18 13.11 -9.75
CA SER A 127 -5.88 13.63 -8.56
C SER A 127 -7.39 13.36 -8.62
N ASP A 128 -8.01 13.60 -9.79
CA ASP A 128 -9.44 13.37 -10.00
C ASP A 128 -9.78 11.87 -9.90
N LEU A 129 -8.95 10.99 -10.44
CA LEU A 129 -9.13 9.54 -10.33
C LEU A 129 -9.02 9.07 -8.88
N ARG A 130 -8.06 9.61 -8.12
CA ARG A 130 -7.94 9.33 -6.68
C ARG A 130 -9.15 9.83 -5.90
N GLN A 131 -9.72 10.98 -6.25
CA GLN A 131 -10.93 11.50 -5.60
C GLN A 131 -12.14 10.60 -5.89
N VAL A 132 -12.33 10.18 -7.12
CA VAL A 132 -13.39 9.22 -7.49
C VAL A 132 -13.23 7.90 -6.74
N ALA A 133 -12.01 7.38 -6.67
CA ALA A 133 -11.69 6.18 -5.92
C ALA A 133 -11.95 6.34 -4.42
N HIS A 134 -11.57 7.48 -3.83
CA HIS A 134 -11.85 7.82 -2.44
C HIS A 134 -13.34 7.71 -2.14
N ASP A 135 -14.19 8.36 -2.95
CA ASP A 135 -15.63 8.40 -2.74
C ASP A 135 -16.29 7.02 -2.94
N TYR A 136 -15.72 6.20 -3.81
CA TYR A 136 -16.18 4.83 -4.07
C TYR A 136 -15.79 3.85 -2.96
N TYR A 137 -14.51 3.85 -2.52
CA TYR A 137 -13.99 2.86 -1.58
C TYR A 137 -14.15 3.26 -0.11
N LEU A 138 -14.19 4.57 0.20
CA LEU A 138 -14.15 5.09 1.56
C LEU A 138 -15.43 5.88 1.88
N TYR A 139 -16.54 5.18 2.02
CA TYR A 139 -17.81 5.79 2.38
C TYR A 139 -17.71 6.66 3.65
N LYS A 140 -17.89 7.97 3.51
CA LYS A 140 -17.89 8.96 4.61
C LYS A 140 -16.69 8.83 5.55
N ASN A 141 -15.54 9.34 5.13
CA ASN A 141 -14.31 9.38 5.93
C ASN A 141 -14.36 10.48 7.02
N ASP A 142 -15.36 10.42 7.90
CA ASP A 142 -15.68 11.42 8.95
C ASP A 142 -15.38 10.93 10.37
N GLY A 143 -14.72 9.79 10.52
CA GLY A 143 -14.41 9.15 11.82
C GLY A 143 -15.61 8.57 12.56
N LYS A 144 -16.82 8.58 11.99
CA LYS A 144 -18.05 8.14 12.67
C LYS A 144 -18.54 6.75 12.25
N SER A 145 -17.68 5.92 11.67
CA SER A 145 -18.07 4.59 11.18
C SER A 145 -18.59 3.68 12.28
N SER A 146 -17.91 3.65 13.45
CA SER A 146 -18.34 2.86 14.59
C SER A 146 -19.71 3.29 15.13
N TYR A 147 -19.96 4.61 15.20
CA TYR A 147 -21.25 5.15 15.63
C TYR A 147 -22.38 4.74 14.67
N ARG A 148 -22.13 4.83 13.36
CA ARG A 148 -23.12 4.36 12.36
C ARG A 148 -23.42 2.87 12.50
N LEU A 149 -22.39 2.06 12.72
CA LEU A 149 -22.55 0.61 12.89
C LEU A 149 -23.39 0.30 14.13
N VAL A 150 -23.11 0.91 15.28
CA VAL A 150 -23.88 0.73 16.52
C VAL A 150 -25.35 1.09 16.30
N ASN A 151 -25.62 2.25 15.70
CA ASN A 151 -26.99 2.67 15.40
C ASN A 151 -27.77 1.69 14.50
N GLU A 152 -27.09 1.11 13.49
CA GLU A 152 -27.74 0.11 12.63
C GLU A 152 -28.00 -1.23 13.34
N ILE A 153 -27.14 -1.61 14.28
CA ILE A 153 -27.35 -2.80 15.12
C ILE A 153 -28.57 -2.56 16.05
N GLU A 154 -28.61 -1.43 16.74
CA GLU A 154 -29.71 -1.07 17.65
C GLU A 154 -31.06 -1.04 16.94
N LYS A 155 -31.14 -0.45 15.73
CA LYS A 155 -32.37 -0.46 14.91
C LYS A 155 -32.86 -1.87 14.53
N LYS A 156 -31.94 -2.83 14.40
CA LYS A 156 -32.32 -4.22 14.05
C LYS A 156 -32.71 -5.06 15.27
N LEU A 157 -32.35 -4.63 16.47
CA LEU A 157 -32.66 -5.31 17.72
C LEU A 157 -33.96 -4.78 18.38
N SER A 158 -34.41 -3.61 17.95
CA SER A 158 -35.68 -3.00 18.34
C SER A 158 -36.84 -3.49 17.44
#